data_6b2b7d84265798b143b812843375e71b
#
_entry.id   6b2b7d84265798b143b812843375e71b
#
_cell.length_a   1.000
_cell.length_b   1.000
_cell.length_c   1.000
_cell.angle_alpha   90.00
_cell.angle_beta   90.00
_cell.angle_gamma   90.00
#
_symmetry.space_group_name_H-M   'P 1'
#
loop_
_entity.id
_entity.type
_entity.pdbx_description
1 polymer ?
#
loop_
_entity_poly.entity_id
_entity_poly.type
_entity_poly.pdbx_seq_one_letter_code
_entity_poly.pdbx_strand_id
1 'polypeptide(L)'
;MTVSDHLPDVATMHPTILMFGAETCDPEHVRAGVRALGAADFAYFDAMEWFAQPKNAAHTATPVIVLDSTLGLQPGDRLHAHLIRFLGLRAPVIFVGNLDQIGFEKEQFDLIEEEFVDLLKSVGISSPSVYPLPFNRPDLIPWQGDRMSCAELPPIVSDMKPPTKTALRVLVTSSQSDGDHWTVEGQTLFGSLKPGDTVLSSPSNQVGVVQALSAPKEEGRASCLTFDKPFFAEPGEVLSHVDAAPVETDVFRVKALWLGQPRSLGEDIKFKTAYGQTSGTIQSVEQVLDLTNNKAASGAELTEGTFVEIVIRANQMLAIDHVATLPEAAWIKLISTDGTDASLAVGHISMEGYADQRNQLTPKSLNTTPVHFTVGERDRAERNGHEGGVLWFTGLSGSGKSTLAVALEARLFEKGYQVFVLDGDNVRQGLTSNLGFSPDDRSENIRRVGEVAALFRQAGTIVISSFISPYRSDRDRARHAAYSSFHEVHIKAGIETCIERDPKGLYERALKGDIPDFTGISAPYEAPAKPELVIDTETLSIEACVEELVNYVDRNFRV
;
A
#
# COMPACT_ATOMS: atom_id res chain seq x y z
N MET A 1 -28.90 -12.93 -9.93
CA MET A 1 -28.53 -14.08 -9.08
C MET A 1 -27.36 -13.61 -8.24
N THR A 2 -27.56 -13.44 -6.96
CA THR A 2 -26.55 -12.98 -5.99
C THR A 2 -25.54 -14.12 -5.75
N VAL A 3 -24.33 -13.94 -6.26
CA VAL A 3 -23.20 -14.85 -5.96
C VAL A 3 -22.71 -14.51 -4.56
N SER A 4 -22.85 -15.44 -3.63
CA SER A 4 -22.39 -15.31 -2.25
C SER A 4 -20.85 -15.25 -2.23
N ASP A 5 -20.30 -14.16 -1.67
CA ASP A 5 -18.87 -13.97 -1.38
C ASP A 5 -18.42 -14.88 -0.21
N HIS A 6 -18.39 -16.19 -0.42
CA HIS A 6 -17.81 -17.11 0.55
C HIS A 6 -16.37 -17.43 0.16
N LEU A 7 -15.42 -16.98 1.01
CA LEU A 7 -14.05 -17.48 1.00
C LEU A 7 -14.07 -18.98 1.35
N PRO A 8 -13.45 -19.86 0.56
CA PRO A 8 -13.39 -21.29 0.88
C PRO A 8 -12.50 -21.51 2.10
N ASP A 9 -12.94 -22.45 2.94
CA ASP A 9 -12.27 -22.93 4.13
C ASP A 9 -10.84 -23.41 3.81
N VAL A 10 -9.86 -23.00 4.62
CA VAL A 10 -8.43 -23.33 4.49
C VAL A 10 -8.18 -24.86 4.65
N ALA A 11 -9.16 -25.62 5.09
CA ALA A 11 -9.03 -27.05 5.36
C ALA A 11 -9.09 -27.97 4.10
N THR A 12 -9.49 -27.45 2.93
CA THR A 12 -9.55 -28.22 1.68
C THR A 12 -8.89 -27.46 0.53
N MET A 13 -7.58 -27.21 0.63
CA MET A 13 -6.85 -26.65 -0.51
C MET A 13 -6.68 -27.72 -1.60
N HIS A 14 -7.56 -27.71 -2.58
CA HIS A 14 -7.29 -28.36 -3.85
C HIS A 14 -6.18 -27.61 -4.59
N PRO A 15 -5.27 -28.29 -5.31
CA PRO A 15 -4.26 -27.62 -6.11
C PRO A 15 -4.92 -26.69 -7.12
N THR A 16 -4.51 -25.44 -7.11
CA THR A 16 -5.03 -24.42 -8.03
C THR A 16 -4.20 -24.41 -9.31
N ILE A 17 -4.86 -24.43 -10.46
CA ILE A 17 -4.24 -24.32 -11.77
C ILE A 17 -4.70 -23.02 -12.39
N LEU A 18 -3.73 -22.18 -12.80
CA LEU A 18 -3.98 -20.98 -13.59
C LEU A 18 -3.67 -21.28 -15.06
N MET A 19 -4.69 -21.16 -15.89
CA MET A 19 -4.56 -21.44 -17.32
C MET A 19 -4.42 -20.17 -18.12
N PHE A 20 -3.53 -20.21 -19.10
CA PHE A 20 -3.22 -19.14 -20.01
C PHE A 20 -3.34 -19.64 -21.46
N GLY A 21 -4.03 -18.91 -22.31
CA GLY A 21 -4.09 -19.20 -23.75
C GLY A 21 -4.94 -20.40 -24.17
N ALA A 22 -5.81 -20.92 -23.32
CA ALA A 22 -6.60 -22.13 -23.60
C ALA A 22 -7.72 -21.95 -24.65
N GLU A 23 -8.00 -20.73 -25.05
CA GLU A 23 -9.16 -20.39 -25.91
C GLU A 23 -9.03 -20.93 -27.34
N THR A 24 -7.81 -21.19 -27.81
CA THR A 24 -7.52 -21.62 -29.18
C THR A 24 -7.52 -23.14 -29.36
N CYS A 25 -7.53 -23.93 -28.28
CA CYS A 25 -7.42 -25.36 -28.31
C CYS A 25 -8.68 -26.06 -27.78
N ASP A 26 -8.90 -27.34 -28.18
CA ASP A 26 -10.01 -28.14 -27.70
C ASP A 26 -9.98 -28.28 -26.16
N PRO A 27 -11.01 -27.77 -25.44
CA PRO A 27 -11.04 -27.82 -23.98
C PRO A 27 -10.99 -29.24 -23.40
N GLU A 28 -11.47 -30.24 -24.12
CA GLU A 28 -11.44 -31.66 -23.68
C GLU A 28 -9.98 -32.19 -23.69
N HIS A 29 -9.20 -31.84 -24.70
CA HIS A 29 -7.78 -32.23 -24.77
C HIS A 29 -6.96 -31.56 -23.69
N VAL A 30 -7.21 -30.29 -23.44
CA VAL A 30 -6.54 -29.53 -22.36
C VAL A 30 -6.86 -30.11 -20.99
N ARG A 31 -8.14 -30.39 -20.72
CA ARG A 31 -8.55 -31.04 -19.46
C ARG A 31 -7.96 -32.45 -19.28
N ALA A 32 -7.87 -33.20 -20.35
CA ALA A 32 -7.23 -34.52 -20.31
C ALA A 32 -5.73 -34.41 -20.00
N GLY A 33 -5.03 -33.46 -20.59
CA GLY A 33 -3.63 -33.15 -20.29
C GLY A 33 -3.43 -32.77 -18.82
N VAL A 34 -4.24 -31.85 -18.29
CA VAL A 34 -4.17 -31.42 -16.90
C VAL A 34 -4.46 -32.57 -15.93
N ARG A 35 -5.44 -33.45 -16.22
CA ARG A 35 -5.70 -34.64 -15.39
C ARG A 35 -4.54 -35.62 -15.38
N ALA A 36 -3.85 -35.75 -16.51
CA ALA A 36 -2.68 -36.63 -16.62
C ALA A 36 -1.50 -36.15 -15.74
N LEU A 37 -1.46 -34.88 -15.41
CA LEU A 37 -0.48 -34.30 -14.47
C LEU A 37 -0.76 -34.64 -12.99
N GLY A 38 -1.71 -35.54 -12.71
CA GLY A 38 -2.02 -36.01 -11.36
C GLY A 38 -3.03 -35.14 -10.58
N ALA A 39 -3.62 -34.14 -11.21
CA ALA A 39 -4.64 -33.30 -10.60
C ALA A 39 -6.03 -33.96 -10.77
N ALA A 40 -6.43 -34.80 -9.82
CA ALA A 40 -7.76 -35.44 -9.83
C ALA A 40 -8.88 -34.42 -9.56
N ASP A 41 -8.65 -33.49 -8.62
CA ASP A 41 -9.55 -32.40 -8.30
C ASP A 41 -8.76 -31.10 -8.29
N PHE A 42 -9.04 -30.18 -9.20
CA PHE A 42 -8.38 -28.88 -9.29
C PHE A 42 -9.39 -27.77 -9.56
N ALA A 43 -9.11 -26.60 -9.01
CA ALA A 43 -9.81 -25.38 -9.37
C ALA A 43 -9.15 -24.80 -10.64
N TYR A 44 -9.95 -24.68 -11.68
CA TYR A 44 -9.56 -24.11 -12.96
C TYR A 44 -9.97 -22.63 -13.00
N PHE A 45 -9.03 -21.77 -13.30
CA PHE A 45 -9.30 -20.36 -13.52
C PHE A 45 -8.63 -19.91 -14.82
N ASP A 46 -9.36 -19.21 -15.66
CA ASP A 46 -8.75 -18.37 -16.67
C ASP A 46 -7.91 -17.29 -15.98
N ALA A 47 -6.68 -17.07 -16.46
CA ALA A 47 -5.76 -16.16 -15.81
C ALA A 47 -6.29 -14.72 -15.81
N MET A 48 -6.97 -14.28 -16.88
CA MET A 48 -7.52 -12.94 -16.97
C MET A 48 -8.76 -12.76 -16.10
N GLU A 49 -9.64 -13.76 -16.01
CA GLU A 49 -10.76 -13.76 -15.07
C GLU A 49 -10.26 -13.74 -13.62
N TRP A 50 -9.20 -14.49 -13.33
CA TRP A 50 -8.60 -14.50 -12.01
C TRP A 50 -8.00 -13.14 -11.64
N PHE A 51 -7.33 -12.46 -12.59
CA PHE A 51 -6.83 -11.10 -12.39
C PHE A 51 -7.94 -10.09 -12.12
N ALA A 52 -9.10 -10.25 -12.74
CA ALA A 52 -10.25 -9.35 -12.48
C ALA A 52 -10.79 -9.51 -11.04
N GLN A 53 -10.65 -10.71 -10.45
CA GLN A 53 -11.11 -11.04 -9.09
C GLN A 53 -10.11 -11.98 -8.39
N PRO A 54 -8.93 -11.48 -7.95
CA PRO A 54 -7.92 -12.33 -7.35
C PRO A 54 -8.48 -13.01 -6.09
N LYS A 55 -8.59 -14.33 -6.15
CA LYS A 55 -8.89 -15.19 -5.02
C LYS A 55 -7.57 -15.68 -4.42
N ASN A 56 -7.53 -15.81 -3.11
CA ASN A 56 -6.34 -16.19 -2.35
C ASN A 56 -5.64 -17.43 -2.93
N ALA A 57 -4.32 -17.36 -3.16
CA ALA A 57 -3.40 -18.45 -3.51
C ALA A 57 -2.77 -18.43 -4.92
N ALA A 58 -2.59 -17.28 -5.56
CA ALA A 58 -1.93 -17.23 -6.86
C ALA A 58 -0.52 -17.85 -6.88
N HIS A 59 0.29 -17.56 -5.87
CA HIS A 59 1.69 -18.03 -5.79
C HIS A 59 1.84 -19.51 -5.44
N THR A 60 0.75 -20.19 -5.07
CA THR A 60 0.70 -21.65 -4.90
C THR A 60 0.09 -22.35 -6.12
N ALA A 61 -0.38 -21.60 -7.11
CA ALA A 61 -0.96 -22.16 -8.31
C ALA A 61 0.12 -22.68 -9.27
N THR A 62 -0.20 -23.76 -9.97
CA THR A 62 0.61 -24.24 -11.09
C THR A 62 0.20 -23.50 -12.35
N PRO A 63 1.09 -22.73 -13.00
CA PRO A 63 0.79 -22.09 -14.27
C PRO A 63 0.80 -23.11 -15.39
N VAL A 64 -0.29 -23.18 -16.14
CA VAL A 64 -0.42 -24.01 -17.35
C VAL A 64 -0.65 -23.09 -18.55
N ILE A 65 0.21 -23.18 -19.53
CA ILE A 65 0.16 -22.38 -20.76
C ILE A 65 -0.25 -23.30 -21.91
N VAL A 66 -1.17 -22.85 -22.72
CA VAL A 66 -1.58 -23.58 -23.93
C VAL A 66 -1.19 -22.76 -25.14
N LEU A 67 -0.34 -23.31 -26.01
CA LEU A 67 0.12 -22.71 -27.26
C LEU A 67 -0.58 -23.37 -28.44
N ASP A 68 -0.87 -22.60 -29.47
CA ASP A 68 -1.44 -23.10 -30.72
C ASP A 68 -0.32 -23.31 -31.76
N SER A 69 -0.13 -24.54 -32.19
CA SER A 69 0.91 -24.91 -33.15
C SER A 69 0.73 -24.28 -34.55
N THR A 70 -0.49 -23.83 -34.86
CA THR A 70 -0.81 -23.26 -36.18
C THR A 70 -0.50 -21.76 -36.25
N LEU A 71 -0.46 -21.07 -35.10
CA LEU A 71 -0.32 -19.62 -35.00
C LEU A 71 1.11 -19.19 -34.67
N GLY A 72 1.93 -20.09 -34.11
CA GLY A 72 3.22 -19.74 -33.53
C GLY A 72 3.07 -18.79 -32.34
N LEU A 73 4.17 -18.19 -31.89
CA LEU A 73 4.17 -17.24 -30.75
C LEU A 73 3.37 -15.98 -31.05
N GLN A 74 2.34 -15.76 -30.27
CA GLN A 74 1.46 -14.59 -30.34
C GLN A 74 1.86 -13.51 -29.33
N PRO A 75 1.46 -12.24 -29.52
CA PRO A 75 1.66 -11.19 -28.50
C PRO A 75 1.04 -11.55 -27.14
N GLY A 76 -0.09 -12.29 -27.11
CA GLY A 76 -0.72 -12.80 -25.90
C GLY A 76 0.17 -13.75 -25.12
N ASP A 77 0.96 -14.59 -25.78
CA ASP A 77 1.85 -15.54 -25.11
C ASP A 77 3.00 -14.84 -24.38
N ARG A 78 3.45 -13.69 -24.89
CA ARG A 78 4.43 -12.82 -24.23
C ARG A 78 3.82 -12.22 -22.95
N LEU A 79 2.58 -11.75 -23.02
CA LEU A 79 1.83 -11.29 -21.85
C LEU A 79 1.74 -12.40 -20.80
N HIS A 80 1.41 -13.62 -21.19
CA HIS A 80 1.31 -14.76 -20.28
C HIS A 80 2.65 -15.06 -19.58
N ALA A 81 3.77 -15.03 -20.30
CA ALA A 81 5.09 -15.21 -19.70
C ALA A 81 5.40 -14.14 -18.64
N HIS A 82 5.12 -12.87 -18.96
CA HIS A 82 5.28 -11.78 -18.00
C HIS A 82 4.35 -11.90 -16.79
N LEU A 83 3.09 -12.34 -16.99
CA LEU A 83 2.13 -12.56 -15.91
C LEU A 83 2.59 -13.66 -14.96
N ILE A 84 3.11 -14.77 -15.46
CA ILE A 84 3.65 -15.87 -14.66
C ILE A 84 4.80 -15.38 -13.78
N ARG A 85 5.74 -14.62 -14.36
CA ARG A 85 6.82 -13.99 -13.59
C ARG A 85 6.28 -13.03 -12.54
N PHE A 86 5.35 -12.17 -12.94
CA PHE A 86 4.75 -11.17 -12.06
C PHE A 86 4.05 -11.79 -10.86
N LEU A 87 3.35 -12.93 -11.08
CA LEU A 87 2.70 -13.71 -10.04
C LEU A 87 3.70 -14.48 -9.15
N GLY A 88 4.98 -14.48 -9.49
CA GLY A 88 5.99 -15.28 -8.79
C GLY A 88 5.82 -16.79 -9.00
N LEU A 89 5.04 -17.21 -10.01
CA LEU A 89 4.80 -18.60 -10.32
C LEU A 89 6.07 -19.25 -10.88
N ARG A 90 6.25 -20.52 -10.55
CA ARG A 90 7.45 -21.28 -10.94
C ARG A 90 7.07 -22.53 -11.71
N ALA A 91 8.02 -23.04 -12.48
CA ALA A 91 7.89 -24.30 -13.21
C ALA A 91 6.58 -24.42 -14.04
N PRO A 92 6.37 -23.51 -15.03
CA PRO A 92 5.18 -23.57 -15.86
C PRO A 92 5.13 -24.88 -16.66
N VAL A 93 3.92 -25.41 -16.82
CA VAL A 93 3.64 -26.50 -17.74
C VAL A 93 3.09 -25.90 -19.04
N ILE A 94 3.65 -26.31 -20.14
CA ILE A 94 3.28 -25.82 -21.46
C ILE A 94 2.68 -26.97 -22.27
N PHE A 95 1.49 -26.76 -22.77
CA PHE A 95 0.86 -27.66 -23.73
C PHE A 95 0.87 -27.01 -25.12
N VAL A 96 1.31 -27.74 -26.13
CA VAL A 96 1.21 -27.35 -27.53
C VAL A 96 0.08 -28.14 -28.19
N GLY A 97 -0.99 -27.45 -28.53
CA GLY A 97 -2.20 -28.01 -29.11
C GLY A 97 -2.30 -27.84 -30.63
N ASN A 98 -3.42 -28.30 -31.21
CA ASN A 98 -3.73 -28.22 -32.64
C ASN A 98 -2.67 -28.87 -33.55
N LEU A 99 -1.91 -29.85 -33.04
CA LEU A 99 -0.85 -30.55 -33.78
C LEU A 99 -1.39 -31.35 -34.95
N ASP A 100 -2.64 -31.77 -34.92
CA ASP A 100 -3.34 -32.42 -36.01
C ASP A 100 -3.46 -31.52 -37.26
N GLN A 101 -3.58 -30.22 -37.06
CA GLN A 101 -3.67 -29.25 -38.17
C GLN A 101 -2.33 -29.05 -38.90
N ILE A 102 -1.23 -29.35 -38.24
CA ILE A 102 0.13 -29.33 -38.84
C ILE A 102 0.63 -30.75 -39.14
N GLY A 103 -0.24 -31.75 -39.17
CA GLY A 103 0.12 -33.15 -39.54
C GLY A 103 1.02 -33.84 -38.50
N PHE A 104 1.06 -33.36 -37.25
CA PHE A 104 1.93 -33.84 -36.17
C PHE A 104 3.43 -33.73 -36.49
N GLU A 105 3.83 -32.67 -37.21
CA GLU A 105 5.25 -32.43 -37.56
C GLU A 105 6.07 -32.09 -36.30
N LYS A 106 7.08 -32.94 -36.04
CA LYS A 106 7.96 -32.78 -34.88
C LYS A 106 8.80 -31.50 -34.95
N GLU A 107 9.31 -31.15 -36.14
CA GLU A 107 10.14 -29.98 -36.34
C GLU A 107 9.41 -28.70 -35.96
N GLN A 108 8.12 -28.61 -36.29
CA GLN A 108 7.30 -27.44 -35.91
C GLN A 108 7.05 -27.37 -34.39
N PHE A 109 6.83 -28.51 -33.74
CA PHE A 109 6.73 -28.56 -32.29
C PHE A 109 8.02 -28.14 -31.61
N ASP A 110 9.17 -28.66 -32.05
CA ASP A 110 10.49 -28.36 -31.50
C ASP A 110 10.80 -26.86 -31.63
N LEU A 111 10.41 -26.23 -32.75
CA LEU A 111 10.60 -24.79 -32.97
C LEU A 111 9.79 -23.96 -31.99
N ILE A 112 8.50 -24.29 -31.78
CA ILE A 112 7.62 -23.57 -30.84
C ILE A 112 8.12 -23.76 -29.42
N GLU A 113 8.57 -24.98 -29.06
CA GLU A 113 9.18 -25.26 -27.75
C GLU A 113 10.39 -24.36 -27.52
N GLU A 114 11.33 -24.29 -28.48
CA GLU A 114 12.56 -23.50 -28.37
C GLU A 114 12.24 -21.99 -28.22
N GLU A 115 11.40 -21.45 -29.09
CA GLU A 115 11.04 -20.03 -29.07
C GLU A 115 10.36 -19.62 -27.74
N PHE A 116 9.45 -20.46 -27.23
CA PHE A 116 8.73 -20.12 -26.00
C PHE A 116 9.59 -20.33 -24.76
N VAL A 117 10.41 -21.37 -24.73
CA VAL A 117 11.37 -21.61 -23.65
C VAL A 117 12.37 -20.45 -23.56
N ASP A 118 12.84 -19.94 -24.69
CA ASP A 118 13.75 -18.80 -24.72
C ASP A 118 13.05 -17.49 -24.28
N LEU A 119 11.79 -17.32 -24.64
CA LEU A 119 10.97 -16.23 -24.11
C LEU A 119 10.87 -16.32 -22.57
N LEU A 120 10.53 -17.47 -22.01
CA LEU A 120 10.45 -17.68 -20.55
C LEU A 120 11.80 -17.41 -19.86
N LYS A 121 12.90 -17.87 -20.44
CA LYS A 121 14.25 -17.57 -19.92
C LYS A 121 14.54 -16.07 -19.95
N SER A 122 14.15 -15.36 -21.02
CA SER A 122 14.36 -13.92 -21.14
C SER A 122 13.65 -13.11 -20.06
N VAL A 123 12.51 -13.60 -19.59
CA VAL A 123 11.78 -13.01 -18.45
C VAL A 123 12.19 -13.60 -17.09
N GLY A 124 13.20 -14.49 -17.04
CA GLY A 124 13.76 -15.04 -15.81
C GLY A 124 12.98 -16.22 -15.22
N ILE A 125 12.21 -16.93 -16.03
CA ILE A 125 11.54 -18.19 -15.67
C ILE A 125 12.40 -19.34 -16.20
N SER A 126 12.79 -20.26 -15.31
CA SER A 126 13.60 -21.42 -15.66
C SER A 126 12.80 -22.73 -15.56
N SER A 127 13.23 -23.71 -16.32
CA SER A 127 12.75 -25.12 -16.23
C SER A 127 11.25 -25.33 -16.51
N PRO A 128 10.73 -24.82 -17.63
CA PRO A 128 9.39 -25.21 -18.07
C PRO A 128 9.37 -26.68 -18.53
N SER A 129 8.20 -27.31 -18.40
CA SER A 129 7.94 -28.64 -18.96
C SER A 129 6.99 -28.50 -20.14
N VAL A 130 7.37 -28.98 -21.32
CA VAL A 130 6.61 -28.83 -22.57
C VAL A 130 6.07 -30.18 -23.03
N TYR A 131 4.79 -30.23 -23.35
CA TYR A 131 4.09 -31.45 -23.77
C TYR A 131 3.20 -31.20 -24.99
N PRO A 132 3.16 -32.16 -25.94
CA PRO A 132 2.23 -32.10 -27.06
C PRO A 132 0.81 -32.49 -26.62
N LEU A 133 -0.23 -31.89 -27.22
CA LEU A 133 -1.62 -32.33 -27.08
C LEU A 133 -2.10 -32.99 -28.39
N PRO A 134 -2.93 -34.07 -28.31
CA PRO A 134 -3.43 -34.74 -27.12
C PRO A 134 -2.37 -35.63 -26.45
N PHE A 135 -2.00 -35.28 -25.26
CA PHE A 135 -0.93 -35.93 -24.49
C PHE A 135 -1.14 -37.42 -24.22
N ASN A 136 -2.38 -37.86 -24.07
CA ASN A 136 -2.76 -39.25 -23.73
C ASN A 136 -2.96 -40.14 -24.96
N ARG A 137 -2.59 -39.67 -26.15
CA ARG A 137 -2.76 -40.39 -27.42
C ARG A 137 -1.43 -40.54 -28.16
N PRO A 138 -0.52 -41.43 -27.63
CA PRO A 138 0.80 -41.65 -28.26
C PRO A 138 0.69 -42.29 -29.67
N ASP A 139 -0.46 -42.89 -29.98
CA ASP A 139 -0.78 -43.39 -31.31
C ASP A 139 -0.95 -42.28 -32.34
N LEU A 140 -1.32 -41.07 -31.95
CA LEU A 140 -1.46 -39.92 -32.82
C LEU A 140 -0.17 -39.10 -32.91
N ILE A 141 0.72 -39.17 -31.91
CA ILE A 141 1.97 -38.42 -31.83
C ILE A 141 3.14 -39.40 -31.76
N PRO A 142 3.58 -39.99 -32.91
CA PRO A 142 4.51 -41.13 -32.94
C PRO A 142 5.90 -40.81 -32.36
N TRP A 143 6.30 -39.56 -32.33
CA TRP A 143 7.60 -39.11 -31.76
C TRP A 143 7.54 -38.86 -30.23
N GLN A 144 6.38 -38.91 -29.61
CA GLN A 144 6.23 -38.71 -28.16
C GLN A 144 6.87 -39.87 -27.38
N GLY A 145 6.84 -41.12 -27.91
CA GLY A 145 7.42 -42.30 -27.28
C GLY A 145 8.93 -42.22 -27.00
N ASP A 146 9.66 -41.43 -27.76
CA ASP A 146 11.11 -41.26 -27.59
C ASP A 146 11.47 -40.28 -26.47
N ARG A 147 10.54 -39.44 -26.03
CA ARG A 147 10.80 -38.38 -25.03
C ARG A 147 10.25 -38.68 -23.64
N MET A 148 9.15 -39.43 -23.52
CA MET A 148 8.54 -39.69 -22.20
C MET A 148 7.61 -40.92 -22.21
N SER A 149 7.82 -41.87 -21.32
CA SER A 149 6.74 -42.77 -20.93
C SER A 149 5.74 -42.00 -20.06
N CYS A 150 4.45 -42.14 -20.32
CA CYS A 150 3.38 -41.47 -19.56
C CYS A 150 3.39 -41.76 -18.03
N ALA A 151 4.28 -42.63 -17.58
CA ALA A 151 4.48 -42.99 -16.18
C ALA A 151 5.48 -42.12 -15.42
N GLU A 152 6.22 -41.23 -16.11
CA GLU A 152 7.32 -40.45 -15.52
C GLU A 152 7.04 -38.94 -15.43
N LEU A 153 5.78 -38.52 -15.54
CA LEU A 153 5.43 -37.14 -15.20
C LEU A 153 5.69 -36.90 -13.71
N PRO A 154 6.58 -35.99 -13.36
CA PRO A 154 6.71 -35.64 -11.96
C PRO A 154 5.35 -35.14 -11.49
N PRO A 155 4.84 -35.63 -10.35
CA PRO A 155 3.61 -35.13 -9.80
C PRO A 155 3.80 -33.63 -9.51
N ILE A 156 3.19 -32.78 -10.33
CA ILE A 156 3.26 -31.31 -10.23
C ILE A 156 2.79 -30.81 -8.85
N VAL A 157 2.13 -31.67 -8.11
CA VAL A 157 1.41 -31.34 -6.86
C VAL A 157 2.14 -31.81 -5.59
N SER A 158 3.22 -32.60 -5.67
CA SER A 158 3.74 -33.32 -4.49
C SER A 158 4.68 -32.54 -3.58
N ASP A 159 5.26 -31.42 -4.01
CA ASP A 159 6.30 -30.70 -3.23
C ASP A 159 5.90 -29.33 -2.69
N MET A 160 4.63 -28.96 -2.84
CA MET A 160 4.14 -27.74 -2.21
C MET A 160 3.75 -28.03 -0.76
N LYS A 161 4.75 -28.06 0.13
CA LYS A 161 4.48 -27.90 1.55
C LYS A 161 3.85 -26.52 1.74
N PRO A 162 2.65 -26.46 2.36
CA PRO A 162 2.12 -25.16 2.79
C PRO A 162 3.23 -24.46 3.62
N PRO A 163 3.38 -23.14 3.51
CA PRO A 163 4.37 -22.41 4.29
C PRO A 163 4.19 -22.78 5.76
N THR A 164 5.23 -23.26 6.40
CA THR A 164 5.19 -23.94 7.72
C THR A 164 4.78 -23.02 8.87
N LYS A 165 4.65 -21.71 8.65
CA LYS A 165 4.00 -20.72 9.54
C LYS A 165 3.48 -19.56 8.70
N THR A 166 2.20 -19.51 8.45
CA THR A 166 1.55 -18.31 7.91
C THR A 166 1.48 -17.27 9.03
N ALA A 167 1.91 -16.05 8.76
CA ALA A 167 1.83 -14.95 9.73
C ALA A 167 0.37 -14.72 10.13
N LEU A 168 0.12 -14.48 11.43
CA LEU A 168 -1.21 -14.19 11.93
C LEU A 168 -1.71 -12.83 11.41
N ARG A 169 -2.92 -12.81 10.85
CA ARG A 169 -3.66 -11.58 10.52
C ARG A 169 -5.13 -11.75 10.88
N VAL A 170 -5.59 -10.95 11.84
CA VAL A 170 -7.00 -10.87 12.23
C VAL A 170 -7.48 -9.47 11.93
N LEU A 171 -8.46 -9.34 11.04
CA LEU A 171 -9.09 -8.05 10.73
C LEU A 171 -10.13 -7.74 11.80
N VAL A 172 -9.97 -6.62 12.48
CA VAL A 172 -10.88 -6.15 13.53
C VAL A 172 -12.20 -5.69 12.91
N THR A 173 -13.30 -6.18 13.44
CA THR A 173 -14.67 -5.79 13.01
C THR A 173 -15.38 -4.96 14.06
N SER A 174 -15.15 -5.21 15.32
CA SER A 174 -15.68 -4.40 16.44
C SER A 174 -14.81 -4.52 17.68
N SER A 175 -14.89 -3.54 18.57
CA SER A 175 -14.24 -3.53 19.87
C SER A 175 -15.20 -3.00 20.92
N GLN A 176 -15.30 -3.66 22.06
CA GLN A 176 -16.21 -3.31 23.15
C GLN A 176 -15.54 -3.48 24.51
N SER A 177 -16.00 -2.72 25.50
CA SER A 177 -15.60 -2.85 26.91
C SER A 177 -16.84 -2.88 27.78
N ASP A 178 -16.91 -3.81 28.72
CA ASP A 178 -17.98 -3.93 29.72
C ASP A 178 -17.50 -3.54 31.13
N GLY A 179 -16.42 -2.79 31.23
CA GLY A 179 -15.84 -2.27 32.48
C GLY A 179 -14.61 -3.06 32.94
N ASP A 180 -14.70 -4.39 33.06
CA ASP A 180 -13.60 -5.24 33.54
C ASP A 180 -12.96 -6.08 32.42
N HIS A 181 -13.62 -6.22 31.28
CA HIS A 181 -13.14 -6.99 30.13
C HIS A 181 -13.16 -6.19 28.84
N TRP A 182 -12.11 -6.35 28.05
CA TRP A 182 -11.99 -5.79 26.71
C TRP A 182 -12.15 -6.91 25.70
N THR A 183 -13.07 -6.71 24.78
CA THR A 183 -13.47 -7.71 23.81
C THR A 183 -13.31 -7.12 22.42
N VAL A 184 -12.60 -7.85 21.56
CA VAL A 184 -12.44 -7.51 20.15
C VAL A 184 -13.03 -8.63 19.31
N GLU A 185 -13.93 -8.28 18.40
CA GLU A 185 -14.38 -9.20 17.37
C GLU A 185 -13.52 -9.01 16.13
N GLY A 186 -13.05 -10.11 15.55
CA GLY A 186 -12.19 -10.05 14.38
C GLY A 186 -12.26 -11.31 13.52
N GLN A 187 -12.13 -11.12 12.22
CA GLN A 187 -12.04 -12.20 11.26
C GLN A 187 -10.58 -12.62 11.07
N THR A 188 -10.25 -13.87 11.37
CA THR A 188 -8.92 -14.42 11.06
C THR A 188 -8.80 -14.63 9.57
N LEU A 189 -7.92 -13.86 8.93
CA LEU A 189 -7.63 -13.96 7.50
C LEU A 189 -6.49 -14.94 7.23
N PHE A 190 -5.45 -14.94 8.07
CA PHE A 190 -4.25 -15.77 7.92
C PHE A 190 -3.74 -16.22 9.28
N GLY A 191 -3.06 -17.36 9.30
CA GLY A 191 -2.43 -17.90 10.50
C GLY A 191 -3.41 -18.48 11.52
N SER A 192 -2.96 -18.62 12.76
CA SER A 192 -3.76 -19.14 13.87
C SER A 192 -3.45 -18.39 15.15
N LEU A 193 -4.47 -18.23 16.00
CA LEU A 193 -4.40 -17.52 17.28
C LEU A 193 -4.78 -18.46 18.42
N LYS A 194 -4.12 -18.31 19.56
CA LYS A 194 -4.38 -19.11 20.78
C LYS A 194 -4.46 -18.22 22.02
N PRO A 195 -5.17 -18.63 23.05
CA PRO A 195 -5.06 -18.00 24.37
C PRO A 195 -3.61 -18.00 24.86
N GLY A 196 -3.15 -16.86 25.38
CA GLY A 196 -1.76 -16.61 25.78
C GLY A 196 -0.90 -15.93 24.73
N ASP A 197 -1.35 -15.86 23.48
CA ASP A 197 -0.59 -15.14 22.42
C ASP A 197 -0.59 -13.63 22.70
N THR A 198 0.57 -13.01 22.48
CA THR A 198 0.70 -11.56 22.51
C THR A 198 0.48 -11.02 21.11
N VAL A 199 -0.50 -10.13 20.97
CA VAL A 199 -0.87 -9.51 19.71
C VAL A 199 -0.62 -8.01 19.72
N LEU A 200 -0.33 -7.49 18.53
CA LEU A 200 -0.18 -6.07 18.20
C LEU A 200 -1.32 -5.67 17.27
N SER A 201 -2.02 -4.58 17.58
CA SER A 201 -2.94 -3.93 16.65
C SER A 201 -2.22 -2.91 15.79
N SER A 202 -2.39 -2.95 14.50
CA SER A 202 -1.79 -2.01 13.54
C SER A 202 -2.89 -1.29 12.75
N PRO A 203 -2.84 0.06 12.62
CA PRO A 203 -1.70 0.93 12.92
C PRO A 203 -1.70 1.57 14.33
N SER A 204 -2.62 1.27 15.24
CA SER A 204 -2.67 1.91 16.57
C SER A 204 -1.51 1.52 17.51
N ASN A 205 -0.77 0.48 17.17
CA ASN A 205 0.38 -0.03 17.93
C ASN A 205 0.08 -0.47 19.39
N GLN A 206 -1.15 -0.86 19.67
CA GLN A 206 -1.51 -1.40 20.97
C GLN A 206 -1.11 -2.86 21.09
N VAL A 207 -0.53 -3.23 22.22
CA VAL A 207 -0.13 -4.61 22.51
C VAL A 207 -1.00 -5.19 23.60
N GLY A 208 -1.52 -6.39 23.38
CA GLY A 208 -2.38 -7.10 24.34
C GLY A 208 -2.08 -8.60 24.36
N VAL A 209 -2.43 -9.24 25.48
CA VAL A 209 -2.36 -10.70 25.63
C VAL A 209 -3.78 -11.26 25.55
N VAL A 210 -4.00 -12.18 24.64
CA VAL A 210 -5.30 -12.84 24.46
C VAL A 210 -5.55 -13.80 25.61
N GLN A 211 -6.58 -13.55 26.42
CA GLN A 211 -6.97 -14.42 27.53
C GLN A 211 -7.85 -15.58 27.08
N ALA A 212 -8.85 -15.27 26.28
CA ALA A 212 -9.79 -16.25 25.79
C ALA A 212 -10.13 -16.00 24.31
N LEU A 213 -10.42 -17.08 23.61
CA LEU A 213 -10.85 -17.09 22.23
C LEU A 213 -12.16 -17.87 22.16
N SER A 214 -13.24 -17.26 21.72
CA SER A 214 -14.47 -17.97 21.40
C SER A 214 -14.60 -18.19 19.90
N ALA A 215 -14.93 -19.42 19.54
CA ALA A 215 -15.19 -19.74 18.14
C ALA A 215 -16.40 -18.94 17.61
N PRO A 216 -16.42 -18.59 16.32
CA PRO A 216 -17.57 -17.94 15.71
C PRO A 216 -18.81 -18.82 15.84
N LYS A 217 -19.97 -18.20 16.19
CA LYS A 217 -21.25 -18.91 16.35
C LYS A 217 -21.83 -19.41 15.03
N GLU A 218 -21.33 -18.91 13.91
CA GLU A 218 -21.70 -19.29 12.54
C GLU A 218 -20.45 -19.29 11.65
N GLU A 219 -20.37 -20.21 10.69
CA GLU A 219 -19.29 -20.24 9.70
C GLU A 219 -19.16 -18.89 8.99
N GLY A 220 -17.92 -18.36 8.91
CA GLY A 220 -17.62 -17.07 8.28
C GLY A 220 -17.80 -15.84 9.18
N ARG A 221 -18.17 -15.98 10.46
CA ARG A 221 -18.24 -14.88 11.43
C ARG A 221 -16.93 -14.68 12.20
N ALA A 222 -16.80 -13.47 12.75
CA ALA A 222 -15.64 -13.06 13.54
C ALA A 222 -15.50 -13.88 14.82
N SER A 223 -14.27 -14.25 15.18
CA SER A 223 -13.93 -14.77 16.50
C SER A 223 -13.95 -13.63 17.53
N CYS A 224 -14.37 -13.94 18.76
CA CYS A 224 -14.33 -12.97 19.85
C CYS A 224 -13.09 -13.22 20.70
N LEU A 225 -12.26 -12.18 20.85
CA LEU A 225 -11.01 -12.16 21.58
C LEU A 225 -11.23 -11.36 22.89
N THR A 226 -10.86 -11.93 24.02
CA THR A 226 -10.95 -11.25 25.32
C THR A 226 -9.57 -10.94 25.85
N PHE A 227 -9.39 -9.73 26.38
CA PHE A 227 -8.15 -9.23 26.97
C PHE A 227 -8.32 -8.91 28.44
N ASP A 228 -7.25 -9.08 29.24
CA ASP A 228 -7.21 -8.81 30.69
C ASP A 228 -6.87 -7.36 31.05
N LYS A 229 -6.40 -6.60 30.05
CA LYS A 229 -6.00 -5.20 30.19
C LYS A 229 -6.69 -4.37 29.12
N PRO A 230 -6.77 -3.03 29.31
CA PRO A 230 -7.32 -2.14 28.30
C PRO A 230 -6.69 -2.40 26.94
N PHE A 231 -7.52 -2.82 25.98
CA PHE A 231 -7.11 -3.06 24.62
C PHE A 231 -8.24 -2.59 23.69
N PHE A 232 -7.96 -1.52 22.95
CA PHE A 232 -8.91 -0.92 22.02
C PHE A 232 -8.31 -0.97 20.62
N ALA A 233 -8.90 -1.76 19.76
CA ALA A 233 -8.56 -1.79 18.36
C ALA A 233 -9.75 -1.27 17.56
N GLU A 234 -9.52 -0.37 16.62
CA GLU A 234 -10.58 0.18 15.78
C GLU A 234 -10.97 -0.79 14.65
N PRO A 235 -12.24 -0.78 14.21
CA PRO A 235 -12.65 -1.55 13.05
C PRO A 235 -11.77 -1.21 11.82
N GLY A 236 -11.27 -2.25 11.16
CA GLY A 236 -10.33 -2.13 10.03
C GLY A 236 -8.85 -2.23 10.42
N GLU A 237 -8.51 -2.21 11.70
CA GLU A 237 -7.16 -2.54 12.16
C GLU A 237 -6.85 -4.02 12.04
N VAL A 238 -5.56 -4.35 12.03
CA VAL A 238 -5.06 -5.71 11.87
C VAL A 238 -4.32 -6.16 13.11
N LEU A 239 -4.79 -7.24 13.74
CA LEU A 239 -4.05 -7.89 14.81
C LEU A 239 -3.06 -8.89 14.21
N SER A 240 -1.84 -8.87 14.72
CA SER A 240 -0.75 -9.76 14.34
C SER A 240 0.08 -10.18 15.55
N HIS A 241 0.91 -11.20 15.42
CA HIS A 241 1.97 -11.41 16.40
C HIS A 241 2.98 -10.27 16.32
N VAL A 242 3.53 -9.86 17.46
CA VAL A 242 4.45 -8.70 17.58
C VAL A 242 5.71 -8.86 16.71
N ASP A 243 6.23 -10.08 16.60
CA ASP A 243 7.43 -10.42 15.82
C ASP A 243 7.18 -10.58 14.30
N ALA A 244 5.91 -10.61 13.90
CA ALA A 244 5.50 -10.79 12.51
C ALA A 244 4.43 -9.77 12.08
N ALA A 245 4.53 -8.54 12.58
CA ALA A 245 3.56 -7.50 12.29
C ALA A 245 3.64 -7.00 10.84
N PRO A 246 2.52 -6.53 10.27
CA PRO A 246 2.49 -5.89 8.95
C PRO A 246 3.32 -4.60 8.95
N VAL A 247 3.69 -4.14 7.77
CA VAL A 247 4.34 -2.84 7.59
C VAL A 247 3.32 -1.73 7.80
N GLU A 248 3.68 -0.68 8.52
CA GLU A 248 2.85 0.50 8.69
C GLU A 248 3.40 1.65 7.83
N THR A 249 2.59 2.06 6.86
CA THR A 249 2.97 3.12 5.92
C THR A 249 1.74 3.74 5.27
N ASP A 250 1.88 4.97 4.83
CA ASP A 250 0.95 5.67 3.94
C ASP A 250 1.49 5.76 2.50
N VAL A 251 2.77 5.38 2.29
CA VAL A 251 3.42 5.38 0.97
C VAL A 251 3.98 4.02 0.68
N PHE A 252 3.60 3.46 -0.45
CA PHE A 252 4.08 2.15 -0.86
C PHE A 252 4.13 2.01 -2.38
N ARG A 253 4.99 1.11 -2.83
CA ARG A 253 5.17 0.80 -4.23
C ARG A 253 4.26 -0.36 -4.64
N VAL A 254 3.68 -0.25 -5.82
CA VAL A 254 2.81 -1.26 -6.41
C VAL A 254 3.35 -1.64 -7.78
N LYS A 255 3.47 -2.94 -8.01
CA LYS A 255 3.68 -3.52 -9.34
C LYS A 255 2.35 -4.09 -9.80
N ALA A 256 1.82 -3.60 -10.91
CA ALA A 256 0.48 -3.94 -11.36
C ALA A 256 0.36 -4.06 -12.88
N LEU A 257 -0.63 -4.83 -13.32
CA LEU A 257 -1.14 -4.77 -14.69
C LEU A 257 -2.20 -3.68 -14.75
N TRP A 258 -2.01 -2.71 -15.64
CA TRP A 258 -2.98 -1.64 -15.87
C TRP A 258 -4.08 -2.12 -16.81
N LEU A 259 -5.34 -1.99 -16.37
CA LEU A 259 -6.52 -2.52 -17.07
C LEU A 259 -7.49 -1.41 -17.49
N GLY A 260 -7.31 -0.21 -16.97
CA GLY A 260 -8.25 0.90 -17.13
C GLY A 260 -7.75 1.97 -18.09
N GLN A 261 -8.57 3.01 -18.20
CA GLN A 261 -8.20 4.20 -18.98
C GLN A 261 -6.97 4.89 -18.39
N PRO A 262 -6.22 5.63 -19.21
CA PRO A 262 -5.08 6.42 -18.75
C PRO A 262 -5.45 7.36 -17.58
N ARG A 263 -4.55 7.52 -16.62
CA ARG A 263 -4.71 8.41 -15.48
C ARG A 263 -3.50 9.32 -15.31
N SER A 264 -3.77 10.52 -14.82
CA SER A 264 -2.75 11.52 -14.52
C SER A 264 -2.22 11.37 -13.10
N LEU A 265 -0.98 11.82 -12.88
CA LEU A 265 -0.40 11.89 -11.53
C LEU A 265 -1.22 12.82 -10.63
N GLY A 266 -1.39 12.44 -9.37
CA GLY A 266 -2.12 13.22 -8.37
C GLY A 266 -3.65 13.05 -8.43
N GLU A 267 -4.20 12.29 -9.38
CA GLU A 267 -5.62 11.96 -9.37
C GLU A 267 -5.96 11.01 -8.22
N ASP A 268 -7.13 11.23 -7.62
CA ASP A 268 -7.65 10.37 -6.55
C ASP A 268 -8.02 9.00 -7.12
N ILE A 269 -7.59 7.96 -6.43
CA ILE A 269 -7.96 6.56 -6.69
C ILE A 269 -8.52 5.92 -5.42
N LYS A 270 -9.41 4.97 -5.58
CA LYS A 270 -9.73 4.01 -4.53
C LYS A 270 -8.87 2.77 -4.72
N PHE A 271 -8.55 2.09 -3.64
CA PHE A 271 -7.91 0.80 -3.75
C PHE A 271 -8.35 -0.15 -2.64
N LYS A 272 -8.34 -1.42 -2.96
CA LYS A 272 -8.69 -2.52 -2.05
C LYS A 272 -7.45 -3.38 -1.81
N THR A 273 -7.13 -3.61 -0.54
CA THR A 273 -6.10 -4.54 -0.06
C THR A 273 -6.76 -5.75 0.61
N ALA A 274 -5.97 -6.67 1.14
CA ALA A 274 -6.47 -7.78 1.96
C ALA A 274 -7.24 -7.30 3.21
N TYR A 275 -6.96 -6.10 3.70
CA TYR A 275 -7.47 -5.57 4.97
C TYR A 275 -8.62 -4.58 4.83
N GLY A 276 -8.96 -4.19 3.61
CA GLY A 276 -10.07 -3.28 3.36
C GLY A 276 -9.88 -2.38 2.16
N GLN A 277 -10.79 -1.43 2.03
CA GLN A 277 -10.78 -0.45 0.95
C GLN A 277 -10.54 0.95 1.51
N THR A 278 -9.68 1.70 0.84
CA THR A 278 -9.37 3.09 1.16
C THR A 278 -9.11 3.89 -0.11
N SER A 279 -8.70 5.13 0.03
CA SER A 279 -8.37 6.02 -1.08
C SER A 279 -6.97 6.63 -0.92
N GLY A 280 -6.47 7.13 -2.02
CA GLY A 280 -5.16 7.77 -2.09
C GLY A 280 -4.92 8.35 -3.47
N THR A 281 -3.68 8.67 -3.77
CA THR A 281 -3.25 9.24 -5.06
C THR A 281 -2.07 8.46 -5.63
N ILE A 282 -1.94 8.45 -6.95
CA ILE A 282 -0.72 7.98 -7.62
C ILE A 282 0.30 9.11 -7.53
N GLN A 283 1.35 8.90 -6.74
CA GLN A 283 2.38 9.90 -6.48
C GLN A 283 3.41 9.96 -7.61
N SER A 284 3.84 8.79 -8.12
CA SER A 284 4.78 8.69 -9.22
C SER A 284 4.56 7.42 -10.05
N VAL A 285 5.01 7.45 -11.30
CA VAL A 285 5.13 6.29 -12.17
C VAL A 285 6.64 6.04 -12.35
N GLU A 286 7.12 5.00 -11.68
CA GLU A 286 8.54 4.64 -11.71
C GLU A 286 8.92 3.96 -13.01
N GLN A 287 8.06 3.04 -13.46
CA GLN A 287 8.31 2.25 -14.65
C GLN A 287 7.00 1.84 -15.32
N VAL A 288 7.00 1.90 -16.66
CA VAL A 288 5.98 1.27 -17.51
C VAL A 288 6.69 0.32 -18.44
N LEU A 289 6.30 -0.95 -18.42
CA LEU A 289 6.81 -1.97 -19.31
C LEU A 289 5.80 -2.22 -20.44
N ASP A 290 6.16 -1.84 -21.64
CA ASP A 290 5.42 -2.20 -22.85
C ASP A 290 5.75 -3.66 -23.24
N LEU A 291 4.74 -4.51 -23.19
CA LEU A 291 4.86 -5.94 -23.44
C LEU A 291 5.09 -6.28 -24.90
N THR A 292 4.76 -5.37 -25.82
CA THR A 292 4.92 -5.61 -27.26
C THR A 292 6.38 -5.57 -27.69
N ASN A 293 7.18 -4.71 -27.06
CA ASN A 293 8.58 -4.50 -27.41
C ASN A 293 9.56 -4.80 -26.27
N ASN A 294 9.04 -5.22 -25.09
CA ASN A 294 9.79 -5.52 -23.87
C ASN A 294 10.68 -4.34 -23.42
N LYS A 295 10.24 -3.11 -23.66
CA LYS A 295 10.96 -1.89 -23.26
C LYS A 295 10.31 -1.27 -22.05
N ALA A 296 11.14 -0.96 -21.07
CA ALA A 296 10.75 -0.18 -19.91
C ALA A 296 10.99 1.31 -20.17
N ALA A 297 10.02 2.15 -19.83
CA ALA A 297 10.12 3.60 -19.89
C ALA A 297 9.72 4.19 -18.54
N SER A 298 10.49 5.16 -18.04
CA SER A 298 10.13 5.93 -16.85
C SER A 298 9.25 7.11 -17.23
N GLY A 299 8.22 7.41 -16.43
CA GLY A 299 7.34 8.55 -16.65
C GLY A 299 6.42 8.45 -17.88
N ALA A 300 6.25 7.25 -18.44
CA ALA A 300 5.30 7.01 -19.52
C ALA A 300 3.85 7.03 -19.02
N GLU A 301 2.91 7.27 -19.94
CA GLU A 301 1.48 7.21 -19.61
C GLU A 301 1.06 5.79 -19.20
N LEU A 302 0.14 5.70 -18.25
CA LEU A 302 -0.49 4.46 -17.83
C LEU A 302 -1.50 4.04 -18.90
N THR A 303 -1.19 3.00 -19.68
CA THR A 303 -2.05 2.51 -20.75
C THR A 303 -2.49 1.08 -20.51
N GLU A 304 -3.69 0.75 -20.97
CA GLU A 304 -4.27 -0.59 -20.85
C GLU A 304 -3.33 -1.67 -21.40
N GLY A 305 -3.20 -2.77 -20.66
CA GLY A 305 -2.33 -3.91 -21.05
C GLY A 305 -0.86 -3.71 -20.72
N THR A 306 -0.46 -2.65 -20.03
CA THR A 306 0.94 -2.44 -19.62
C THR A 306 1.19 -2.88 -18.19
N PHE A 307 2.40 -3.40 -17.92
CA PHE A 307 2.86 -3.55 -16.53
C PHE A 307 3.45 -2.23 -16.05
N VAL A 308 2.99 -1.84 -14.87
CA VAL A 308 3.38 -0.57 -14.27
C VAL A 308 3.98 -0.77 -12.89
N GLU A 309 4.96 0.04 -12.58
CA GLU A 309 5.48 0.20 -11.23
C GLU A 309 5.18 1.64 -10.80
N ILE A 310 4.31 1.78 -9.82
CA ILE A 310 3.78 3.05 -9.35
C ILE A 310 3.94 3.18 -7.84
N VAL A 311 4.04 4.41 -7.38
CA VAL A 311 4.01 4.75 -5.96
C VAL A 311 2.64 5.30 -5.63
N ILE A 312 2.01 4.74 -4.62
CA ILE A 312 0.72 5.18 -4.10
C ILE A 312 0.95 5.84 -2.74
N ARG A 313 0.29 6.97 -2.54
CA ARG A 313 0.14 7.58 -1.23
C ARG A 313 -1.31 7.44 -0.79
N ALA A 314 -1.53 6.72 0.31
CA ALA A 314 -2.83 6.58 0.95
C ALA A 314 -3.19 7.86 1.72
N ASN A 315 -4.49 8.11 1.88
CA ASN A 315 -5.00 9.25 2.65
C ASN A 315 -4.91 9.03 4.17
N GLN A 316 -4.47 7.85 4.60
CA GLN A 316 -4.30 7.47 6.01
C GLN A 316 -3.17 6.46 6.16
N MET A 317 -2.67 6.30 7.39
CA MET A 317 -1.73 5.23 7.74
C MET A 317 -2.41 3.86 7.58
N LEU A 318 -1.74 2.93 6.94
CA LEU A 318 -2.24 1.58 6.69
C LEU A 318 -1.31 0.53 7.29
N ALA A 319 -1.92 -0.55 7.74
CA ALA A 319 -1.22 -1.81 7.91
C ALA A 319 -1.24 -2.53 6.55
N ILE A 320 -0.10 -2.90 6.01
CA ILE A 320 0.01 -3.62 4.73
C ILE A 320 1.03 -4.74 4.82
N ASP A 321 0.82 -5.77 4.03
CA ASP A 321 1.84 -6.77 3.76
C ASP A 321 2.33 -6.64 2.32
N HIS A 322 3.56 -7.05 2.08
CA HIS A 322 4.16 -7.02 0.76
C HIS A 322 4.58 -8.44 0.33
N VAL A 323 4.83 -8.59 -0.96
CA VAL A 323 5.04 -9.90 -1.60
C VAL A 323 6.19 -10.71 -1.00
N ALA A 324 7.19 -10.07 -0.38
CA ALA A 324 8.32 -10.77 0.22
C ALA A 324 8.02 -11.29 1.64
N THR A 325 7.00 -10.78 2.34
CA THR A 325 6.66 -11.17 3.73
C THR A 325 5.41 -12.06 3.80
N LEU A 326 4.31 -11.63 3.20
CA LEU A 326 3.06 -12.38 3.15
C LEU A 326 2.42 -12.19 1.77
N PRO A 327 2.86 -12.96 0.77
CA PRO A 327 2.39 -12.82 -0.62
C PRO A 327 0.87 -12.87 -0.75
N GLU A 328 0.20 -13.68 0.08
CA GLU A 328 -1.25 -13.86 0.07
C GLU A 328 -2.01 -12.58 0.44
N ALA A 329 -1.44 -11.76 1.30
CA ALA A 329 -2.01 -10.49 1.74
C ALA A 329 -1.52 -9.28 0.93
N ALA A 330 -0.53 -9.46 0.07
CA ALA A 330 0.12 -8.38 -0.67
C ALA A 330 -0.67 -7.86 -1.89
N TRP A 331 -1.80 -8.48 -2.20
CA TRP A 331 -2.62 -8.09 -3.35
C TRP A 331 -3.29 -6.75 -3.17
N ILE A 332 -3.32 -5.98 -4.26
CA ILE A 332 -4.00 -4.70 -4.34
C ILE A 332 -4.77 -4.59 -5.65
N LYS A 333 -5.98 -4.05 -5.57
CA LYS A 333 -6.82 -3.69 -6.71
C LYS A 333 -7.06 -2.19 -6.69
N LEU A 334 -6.68 -1.50 -7.75
CA LEU A 334 -6.98 -0.08 -7.95
C LEU A 334 -8.34 0.06 -8.64
N ILE A 335 -9.12 1.04 -8.19
CA ILE A 335 -10.51 1.20 -8.57
C ILE A 335 -10.75 2.67 -8.93
N SER A 336 -11.54 2.93 -9.96
CA SER A 336 -11.91 4.28 -10.36
C SER A 336 -12.76 4.99 -9.30
N THR A 337 -12.61 6.31 -9.21
CA THR A 337 -13.40 7.18 -8.33
C THR A 337 -14.62 7.79 -9.02
N ASP A 338 -14.83 7.50 -10.31
CA ASP A 338 -15.90 8.07 -11.14
C ASP A 338 -17.31 7.49 -10.87
N GLY A 339 -17.45 6.64 -9.87
CA GLY A 339 -18.71 5.98 -9.50
C GLY A 339 -19.00 4.68 -10.26
N THR A 340 -18.18 4.28 -11.21
CA THR A 340 -18.32 3.02 -11.94
C THR A 340 -17.74 1.83 -11.20
N ASP A 341 -16.88 2.09 -10.18
CA ASP A 341 -16.06 1.08 -9.47
C ASP A 341 -15.26 0.16 -10.42
N ALA A 342 -14.94 0.69 -11.62
CA ALA A 342 -14.17 -0.04 -12.61
C ALA A 342 -12.75 -0.32 -12.12
N SER A 343 -12.24 -1.52 -12.42
CA SER A 343 -10.85 -1.88 -12.11
C SER A 343 -9.90 -1.07 -12.99
N LEU A 344 -9.00 -0.31 -12.36
CA LEU A 344 -7.93 0.43 -13.04
C LEU A 344 -6.67 -0.41 -13.17
N ALA A 345 -6.31 -1.12 -12.13
CA ALA A 345 -5.17 -2.01 -12.13
C ALA A 345 -5.31 -3.10 -11.05
N VAL A 346 -4.62 -4.20 -11.26
CA VAL A 346 -4.49 -5.28 -10.27
C VAL A 346 -3.03 -5.65 -10.15
N GLY A 347 -2.57 -5.83 -8.93
CA GLY A 347 -1.17 -6.11 -8.70
C GLY A 347 -0.83 -6.51 -7.28
N HIS A 348 0.41 -6.31 -6.93
CA HIS A 348 0.89 -6.59 -5.58
C HIS A 348 1.73 -5.44 -5.03
N ILE A 349 1.73 -5.33 -3.71
CA ILE A 349 2.49 -4.34 -2.96
C ILE A 349 3.94 -4.81 -2.89
N SER A 350 4.86 -3.92 -3.29
CA SER A 350 6.30 -4.06 -3.16
C SER A 350 6.81 -2.91 -2.31
N MET A 351 7.61 -3.21 -1.29
CA MET A 351 8.20 -2.21 -0.40
C MET A 351 9.65 -1.87 -0.78
N GLU A 352 10.08 -2.23 -1.98
CA GLU A 352 11.43 -1.88 -2.46
C GLU A 352 11.63 -0.35 -2.45
N GLY A 353 12.57 0.12 -1.64
CA GLY A 353 12.90 1.54 -1.50
C GLY A 353 12.04 2.34 -0.52
N TYR A 354 11.05 1.73 0.14
CA TYR A 354 10.22 2.41 1.14
C TYR A 354 10.38 1.79 2.52
N ALA A 355 10.54 2.63 3.54
CA ALA A 355 10.77 2.21 4.90
C ALA A 355 9.46 1.83 5.61
N ASP A 356 9.54 0.80 6.44
CA ASP A 356 8.50 0.50 7.44
C ASP A 356 8.47 1.63 8.47
N GLN A 357 7.40 2.40 8.48
CA GLN A 357 7.25 3.54 9.39
C GLN A 357 6.91 3.11 10.82
N ARG A 358 6.46 1.86 11.04
CA ARG A 358 6.24 1.29 12.38
C ARG A 358 7.48 1.43 13.27
N ASN A 359 8.68 1.17 12.72
CA ASN A 359 9.93 1.29 13.48
C ASN A 359 10.21 2.73 13.94
N GLN A 360 9.55 3.71 13.33
CA GLN A 360 9.64 5.13 13.70
C GLN A 360 8.55 5.53 14.70
N LEU A 361 7.40 4.83 14.69
CA LEU A 361 6.23 5.13 15.52
C LEU A 361 6.20 4.31 16.81
N THR A 362 6.70 3.08 16.77
CA THR A 362 6.69 2.18 17.94
C THR A 362 7.84 2.52 18.89
N PRO A 363 7.59 2.75 20.19
CA PRO A 363 8.67 2.89 21.17
C PRO A 363 9.56 1.65 21.13
N LYS A 364 10.84 1.82 20.84
CA LYS A 364 11.82 0.70 20.81
C LYS A 364 12.01 0.03 22.17
N SER A 365 11.44 0.58 23.22
CA SER A 365 11.51 0.06 24.60
C SER A 365 10.12 -0.21 25.13
N LEU A 366 9.79 -1.48 25.32
CA LEU A 366 8.61 -1.95 26.04
C LEU A 366 8.73 -1.74 27.56
N ASN A 367 9.88 -1.27 28.05
CA ASN A 367 10.17 -1.06 29.48
C ASN A 367 9.99 0.39 29.92
N THR A 368 9.26 1.21 29.18
CA THR A 368 8.95 2.58 29.59
C THR A 368 7.70 2.58 30.48
N THR A 369 7.86 3.03 31.73
CA THR A 369 6.74 3.29 32.63
C THR A 369 6.38 4.76 32.51
N PRO A 370 5.13 5.13 32.17
CA PRO A 370 4.69 6.52 32.19
C PRO A 370 4.92 7.15 33.56
N VAL A 371 5.56 8.30 33.57
CA VAL A 371 5.73 9.09 34.80
C VAL A 371 4.55 10.05 34.92
N HIS A 372 3.81 10.00 36.01
CA HIS A 372 2.78 10.97 36.31
C HIS A 372 3.40 12.24 36.87
N PHE A 373 3.26 13.34 36.11
CA PHE A 373 3.73 14.63 36.53
C PHE A 373 2.74 15.26 37.54
N THR A 374 3.26 15.88 38.58
CA THR A 374 2.43 16.60 39.59
C THR A 374 1.94 17.94 39.05
N VAL A 375 2.61 18.53 38.06
CA VAL A 375 2.18 19.75 37.41
C VAL A 375 1.52 19.39 36.08
N GLY A 376 0.19 19.48 36.05
CA GLY A 376 -0.62 19.16 34.86
C GLY A 376 -0.72 20.30 33.85
N GLU A 377 -1.37 20.02 32.74
CA GLU A 377 -1.65 21.04 31.70
C GLU A 377 -2.55 22.15 32.23
N ARG A 378 -3.53 21.83 33.09
CA ARG A 378 -4.43 22.79 33.72
C ARG A 378 -3.69 23.76 34.64
N ASP A 379 -2.74 23.28 35.47
CA ASP A 379 -1.96 24.13 36.36
C ASP A 379 -1.11 25.14 35.55
N ARG A 380 -0.60 24.68 34.39
CA ARG A 380 0.15 25.52 33.46
C ARG A 380 -0.74 26.57 32.79
N ALA A 381 -1.94 26.17 32.34
CA ALA A 381 -2.89 27.08 31.70
C ALA A 381 -3.36 28.17 32.68
N GLU A 382 -3.70 27.83 33.91
CA GLU A 382 -4.07 28.79 34.96
C GLU A 382 -2.91 29.77 35.25
N ARG A 383 -1.67 29.28 35.30
CA ARG A 383 -0.49 30.11 35.50
C ARG A 383 -0.20 31.06 34.32
N ASN A 384 -0.33 30.54 33.10
CA ASN A 384 0.03 31.29 31.89
C ASN A 384 -1.11 32.22 31.41
N GLY A 385 -2.34 32.01 31.87
CA GLY A 385 -3.55 32.68 31.40
C GLY A 385 -4.00 32.23 29.99
N HIS A 386 -3.42 31.13 29.50
CA HIS A 386 -3.77 30.51 28.23
C HIS A 386 -3.41 29.03 28.23
N GLU A 387 -4.12 28.27 27.42
CA GLU A 387 -3.80 26.85 27.15
C GLU A 387 -2.61 26.73 26.20
N GLY A 388 -1.89 25.61 26.29
CA GLY A 388 -0.91 25.24 25.28
C GLY A 388 -1.61 24.71 24.02
N GLY A 389 -1.07 25.05 22.85
CA GLY A 389 -1.66 24.62 21.58
C GLY A 389 -0.66 24.58 20.43
N VAL A 390 -1.06 24.00 19.32
CA VAL A 390 -0.26 23.93 18.09
C VAL A 390 -1.01 24.65 16.97
N LEU A 391 -0.40 25.69 16.42
CA LEU A 391 -0.81 26.33 15.17
C LEU A 391 0.06 25.74 14.06
N TRP A 392 -0.49 24.85 13.25
CA TRP A 392 0.24 24.20 12.18
C TRP A 392 0.05 24.94 10.86
N PHE A 393 1.01 25.78 10.50
CA PHE A 393 1.01 26.50 9.23
C PHE A 393 1.44 25.59 8.10
N THR A 394 0.59 25.43 7.09
CA THR A 394 0.88 24.72 5.85
C THR A 394 0.60 25.60 4.64
N GLY A 395 1.29 25.36 3.53
CA GLY A 395 1.17 26.13 2.28
C GLY A 395 2.41 25.99 1.40
N LEU A 396 2.33 26.42 0.15
CA LEU A 396 3.42 26.39 -0.82
C LEU A 396 4.65 27.18 -0.35
N SER A 397 5.83 26.89 -0.89
CA SER A 397 7.00 27.76 -0.72
C SER A 397 6.64 29.18 -1.23
N GLY A 398 7.07 30.21 -0.54
CA GLY A 398 6.70 31.59 -0.94
C GLY A 398 5.29 32.04 -0.54
N SER A 399 4.44 31.19 0.09
CA SER A 399 3.10 31.59 0.54
C SER A 399 3.08 32.55 1.74
N GLY A 400 4.22 32.83 2.40
CA GLY A 400 4.32 33.76 3.52
C GLY A 400 4.33 33.13 4.91
N LYS A 401 4.38 31.81 5.05
CA LYS A 401 4.33 31.07 6.32
C LYS A 401 5.33 31.58 7.37
N SER A 402 6.62 31.61 7.06
CA SER A 402 7.66 32.03 8.01
C SER A 402 7.54 33.49 8.39
N THR A 403 7.17 34.35 7.44
CA THR A 403 6.92 35.77 7.68
C THR A 403 5.80 35.97 8.69
N LEU A 404 4.67 35.29 8.47
CA LEU A 404 3.52 35.39 9.38
C LEU A 404 3.79 34.72 10.74
N ALA A 405 4.53 33.60 10.76
CA ALA A 405 4.90 32.91 11.99
C ALA A 405 5.73 33.81 12.92
N VAL A 406 6.77 34.44 12.38
CA VAL A 406 7.63 35.38 13.15
C VAL A 406 6.86 36.63 13.61
N ALA A 407 6.04 37.19 12.73
CA ALA A 407 5.23 38.36 13.10
C ALA A 407 4.17 38.06 14.16
N LEU A 408 3.53 36.88 14.05
CA LEU A 408 2.56 36.39 15.04
C LEU A 408 3.24 36.13 16.39
N GLU A 409 4.40 35.45 16.38
CA GLU A 409 5.18 35.20 17.60
C GLU A 409 5.45 36.50 18.37
N ALA A 410 5.97 37.51 17.69
CA ALA A 410 6.26 38.81 18.31
C ALA A 410 5.01 39.44 18.96
N ARG A 411 3.86 39.42 18.26
CA ARG A 411 2.60 40.00 18.76
C ARG A 411 2.03 39.22 19.94
N LEU A 412 2.11 37.90 19.91
CA LEU A 412 1.64 37.07 21.03
C LEU A 412 2.56 37.21 22.25
N PHE A 413 3.86 37.28 22.02
CA PHE A 413 4.84 37.51 23.10
C PHE A 413 4.59 38.86 23.80
N GLU A 414 4.37 39.95 23.05
CA GLU A 414 4.01 41.25 23.58
C GLU A 414 2.71 41.23 24.41
N LYS A 415 1.77 40.34 24.04
CA LYS A 415 0.50 40.12 24.76
C LYS A 415 0.64 39.21 26.00
N GLY A 416 1.85 38.69 26.27
CA GLY A 416 2.17 37.86 27.43
C GLY A 416 1.92 36.35 27.22
N TYR A 417 1.67 35.90 26.00
CA TYR A 417 1.57 34.48 25.69
C TYR A 417 2.96 33.80 25.72
N GLN A 418 2.99 32.55 26.21
CA GLN A 418 4.14 31.69 26.00
C GLN A 418 4.05 31.11 24.61
N VAL A 419 4.89 31.54 23.69
CA VAL A 419 4.85 31.20 22.28
C VAL A 419 6.24 30.82 21.78
N PHE A 420 6.32 29.89 20.83
CA PHE A 420 7.55 29.46 20.19
C PHE A 420 7.32 29.05 18.73
N VAL A 421 8.23 29.45 17.84
CA VAL A 421 8.18 29.09 16.41
C VAL A 421 9.08 27.92 16.11
N LEU A 422 8.53 26.88 15.47
CA LEU A 422 9.27 25.82 14.82
C LEU A 422 9.23 26.06 13.31
N ASP A 423 10.32 26.62 12.76
CA ASP A 423 10.44 26.87 11.32
C ASP A 423 11.26 25.78 10.63
N GLY A 424 10.88 25.44 9.40
CA GLY A 424 11.45 24.33 8.65
C GLY A 424 12.95 24.42 8.43
N ASP A 425 13.48 25.60 8.15
CA ASP A 425 14.91 25.80 7.91
C ASP A 425 15.72 25.69 9.21
N ASN A 426 15.19 26.20 10.31
CA ASN A 426 15.85 26.14 11.61
C ASN A 426 15.89 24.73 12.18
N VAL A 427 14.77 23.99 12.07
CA VAL A 427 14.68 22.60 12.55
C VAL A 427 15.64 21.68 11.79
N ARG A 428 15.87 21.93 10.50
CA ARG A 428 16.81 21.18 9.68
C ARG A 428 18.28 21.41 10.01
N GLN A 429 18.62 22.45 10.74
CA GLN A 429 19.99 22.67 11.22
C GLN A 429 20.34 21.80 12.46
N GLY A 430 19.35 21.25 13.16
CA GLY A 430 19.52 20.45 14.36
C GLY A 430 18.71 19.17 14.36
N LEU A 431 17.45 19.23 14.79
CA LEU A 431 16.57 18.08 15.05
C LEU A 431 16.45 17.10 13.86
N THR A 432 16.48 17.62 12.65
CA THR A 432 16.31 16.84 11.42
C THR A 432 17.46 17.03 10.43
N SER A 433 18.65 17.38 10.92
CA SER A 433 19.84 17.63 10.08
C SER A 433 20.33 16.39 9.32
N ASN A 434 19.91 15.20 9.75
CA ASN A 434 20.22 13.93 9.09
C ASN A 434 19.20 13.55 7.98
N LEU A 435 18.16 14.38 7.73
CA LEU A 435 17.13 14.11 6.74
C LEU A 435 17.34 14.96 5.48
N GLY A 436 17.12 14.32 4.32
CA GLY A 436 17.12 14.99 3.01
C GLY A 436 15.76 15.57 2.63
N PHE A 437 15.44 15.50 1.31
CA PHE A 437 14.19 16.02 0.73
C PHE A 437 13.40 14.95 -0.01
N SER A 438 13.78 13.66 0.14
CA SER A 438 12.95 12.57 -0.36
C SER A 438 11.56 12.59 0.30
N PRO A 439 10.54 11.98 -0.29
CA PRO A 439 9.22 11.86 0.32
C PRO A 439 9.27 11.30 1.75
N ASP A 440 10.07 10.26 1.98
CA ASP A 440 10.24 9.63 3.30
C ASP A 440 10.92 10.57 4.30
N ASP A 441 11.99 11.27 3.89
CA ASP A 441 12.65 12.26 4.75
C ASP A 441 11.72 13.42 5.12
N ARG A 442 10.85 13.83 4.21
CA ARG A 442 9.83 14.86 4.48
C ARG A 442 8.81 14.38 5.51
N SER A 443 8.29 13.15 5.34
CA SER A 443 7.33 12.56 6.28
C SER A 443 7.95 12.39 7.66
N GLU A 444 9.19 11.87 7.77
CA GLU A 444 9.90 11.74 9.03
C GLU A 444 10.22 13.11 9.68
N ASN A 445 10.54 14.13 8.87
CA ASN A 445 10.71 15.49 9.36
C ASN A 445 9.42 16.00 10.02
N ILE A 446 8.27 15.86 9.36
CA ILE A 446 6.97 16.28 9.88
C ILE A 446 6.59 15.49 11.14
N ARG A 447 6.85 14.18 11.16
CA ARG A 447 6.64 13.36 12.34
C ARG A 447 7.43 13.85 13.55
N ARG A 448 8.76 14.08 13.40
CA ARG A 448 9.60 14.59 14.51
C ARG A 448 9.12 15.94 15.01
N VAL A 449 8.77 16.82 14.09
CA VAL A 449 8.26 18.16 14.43
C VAL A 449 6.91 18.05 15.16
N GLY A 450 6.03 17.16 14.73
CA GLY A 450 4.75 16.90 15.40
C GLY A 450 4.92 16.48 16.87
N GLU A 451 5.83 15.54 17.14
CA GLU A 451 6.15 15.10 18.51
C GLU A 451 6.74 16.23 19.36
N VAL A 452 7.66 17.01 18.81
CA VAL A 452 8.25 18.17 19.51
C VAL A 452 7.18 19.22 19.80
N ALA A 453 6.31 19.52 18.83
CA ALA A 453 5.20 20.45 19.03
C ALA A 453 4.24 19.97 20.14
N ALA A 454 3.96 18.68 20.20
CA ALA A 454 3.14 18.08 21.26
C ALA A 454 3.78 18.25 22.65
N LEU A 455 5.10 18.05 22.78
CA LEU A 455 5.81 18.30 24.05
C LEU A 455 5.77 19.76 24.50
N PHE A 456 5.96 20.70 23.57
CA PHE A 456 5.84 22.15 23.89
C PHE A 456 4.41 22.51 24.29
N ARG A 457 3.40 21.96 23.60
CA ARG A 457 1.99 22.14 23.98
C ARG A 457 1.73 21.65 25.40
N GLN A 458 2.19 20.45 25.75
CA GLN A 458 2.07 19.90 27.12
C GLN A 458 2.79 20.78 28.14
N ALA A 459 3.87 21.45 27.74
CA ALA A 459 4.57 22.43 28.57
C ALA A 459 3.79 23.76 28.76
N GLY A 460 2.62 23.91 28.12
CA GLY A 460 1.77 25.10 28.19
C GLY A 460 2.16 26.20 27.19
N THR A 461 2.91 25.86 26.15
CA THR A 461 3.37 26.80 25.11
C THR A 461 2.46 26.73 23.87
N ILE A 462 2.16 27.87 23.27
CA ILE A 462 1.56 27.95 21.94
C ILE A 462 2.68 27.79 20.92
N VAL A 463 2.64 26.72 20.13
CA VAL A 463 3.66 26.40 19.11
C VAL A 463 3.16 26.79 17.74
N ILE A 464 3.92 27.59 17.01
CA ILE A 464 3.67 27.93 15.61
C ILE A 464 4.61 27.10 14.76
N SER A 465 4.11 26.04 14.14
CA SER A 465 4.89 25.16 13.26
C SER A 465 4.75 25.63 11.82
N SER A 466 5.85 26.10 11.20
CA SER A 466 5.87 26.71 9.86
C SER A 466 6.55 25.76 8.86
N PHE A 467 5.77 24.93 8.18
CA PHE A 467 6.26 23.92 7.24
C PHE A 467 5.41 23.90 5.97
N ILE A 468 5.99 23.49 4.83
CA ILE A 468 5.21 23.21 3.62
C ILE A 468 4.23 22.08 3.95
N SER A 469 4.71 21.01 4.58
CA SER A 469 3.95 19.79 4.96
C SER A 469 2.93 19.41 3.88
N PRO A 470 3.43 18.98 2.69
CA PRO A 470 2.60 18.93 1.49
C PRO A 470 1.51 17.85 1.53
N TYR A 471 1.66 16.85 2.38
CA TYR A 471 0.77 15.70 2.44
C TYR A 471 -0.19 15.79 3.61
N ARG A 472 -1.48 15.51 3.37
CA ARG A 472 -2.52 15.51 4.41
C ARG A 472 -2.22 14.48 5.50
N SER A 473 -1.81 13.27 5.10
CA SER A 473 -1.47 12.19 6.02
C SER A 473 -0.37 12.58 7.02
N ASP A 474 0.64 13.36 6.60
CA ASP A 474 1.69 13.84 7.50
C ASP A 474 1.14 14.86 8.51
N ARG A 475 0.26 15.76 8.06
CA ARG A 475 -0.39 16.74 8.93
C ARG A 475 -1.36 16.08 9.91
N ASP A 476 -2.11 15.07 9.45
CA ASP A 476 -2.99 14.26 10.31
C ASP A 476 -2.17 13.51 11.38
N ARG A 477 -1.00 13.00 11.02
CA ARG A 477 -0.08 12.36 11.98
C ARG A 477 0.41 13.36 13.04
N ALA A 478 0.81 14.56 12.63
CA ALA A 478 1.19 15.63 13.56
C ALA A 478 0.00 16.03 14.47
N ARG A 479 -1.22 16.07 13.93
CA ARG A 479 -2.46 16.32 14.69
C ARG A 479 -2.68 15.23 15.74
N HIS A 480 -2.51 13.95 15.39
CA HIS A 480 -2.66 12.84 16.34
C HIS A 480 -1.66 12.93 17.51
N ALA A 481 -0.42 13.33 17.25
CA ALA A 481 0.58 13.52 18.31
C ALA A 481 0.19 14.63 19.28
N ALA A 482 -0.43 15.73 18.80
CA ALA A 482 -0.80 16.90 19.59
C ALA A 482 -2.24 16.86 20.16
N TYR A 483 -3.05 15.86 19.79
CA TYR A 483 -4.45 15.71 20.22
C TYR A 483 -5.35 16.94 19.93
N SER A 484 -6.26 17.28 20.87
CA SER A 484 -7.37 18.22 20.67
C SER A 484 -6.97 19.68 20.48
N SER A 485 -5.73 20.07 20.79
CA SER A 485 -5.27 21.45 20.71
C SER A 485 -4.38 21.70 19.48
N PHE A 486 -4.60 20.95 18.39
CA PHE A 486 -3.94 21.15 17.11
C PHE A 486 -4.88 21.87 16.14
N HIS A 487 -4.41 23.01 15.61
CA HIS A 487 -5.17 23.84 14.69
C HIS A 487 -4.37 23.98 13.38
N GLU A 488 -4.89 23.41 12.31
CA GLU A 488 -4.31 23.49 10.96
C GLU A 488 -4.66 24.86 10.35
N VAL A 489 -3.63 25.62 10.02
CA VAL A 489 -3.77 26.95 9.42
C VAL A 489 -3.24 26.91 7.99
N HIS A 490 -4.13 27.03 7.03
CA HIS A 490 -3.76 27.10 5.62
C HIS A 490 -3.33 28.52 5.24
N ILE A 491 -2.02 28.72 5.04
CA ILE A 491 -1.47 29.96 4.49
C ILE A 491 -1.57 29.88 2.97
N LYS A 492 -2.70 30.38 2.45
CA LYS A 492 -3.11 30.22 1.06
C LYS A 492 -2.45 31.29 0.18
N ALA A 493 -1.83 30.82 -0.90
CA ALA A 493 -1.42 31.59 -2.06
C ALA A 493 -1.40 30.68 -3.29
N GLY A 494 -1.75 31.20 -4.45
CA GLY A 494 -1.66 30.49 -5.73
C GLY A 494 -0.20 30.22 -6.12
N ILE A 495 -0.01 29.24 -6.96
CA ILE A 495 1.33 28.82 -7.40
C ILE A 495 2.02 29.95 -8.19
N GLU A 496 1.29 30.69 -9.02
CA GLU A 496 1.79 31.80 -9.81
C GLU A 496 2.35 32.89 -8.88
N THR A 497 1.61 33.27 -7.86
CA THR A 497 2.03 34.25 -6.86
C THR A 497 3.26 33.78 -6.07
N CYS A 498 3.33 32.50 -5.75
CA CYS A 498 4.48 31.90 -5.08
C CYS A 498 5.74 31.91 -5.98
N ILE A 499 5.59 31.63 -7.27
CA ILE A 499 6.66 31.73 -8.27
C ILE A 499 7.14 33.17 -8.44
N GLU A 500 6.21 34.12 -8.53
CA GLU A 500 6.55 35.53 -8.65
C GLU A 500 7.31 36.08 -7.42
N ARG A 501 6.90 35.64 -6.23
CA ARG A 501 7.57 36.00 -4.98
C ARG A 501 8.97 35.42 -4.83
N ASP A 502 9.13 34.16 -5.16
CA ASP A 502 10.33 33.26 -5.05
C ASP A 502 11.48 33.81 -4.18
N PRO A 503 11.27 34.06 -2.88
CA PRO A 503 12.24 34.81 -2.04
C PRO A 503 13.59 34.09 -1.87
N LYS A 504 13.66 32.82 -2.23
CA LYS A 504 14.86 31.96 -2.08
C LYS A 504 15.42 31.49 -3.42
N GLY A 505 14.83 31.86 -4.57
CA GLY A 505 15.21 31.40 -5.90
C GLY A 505 15.00 29.88 -6.12
N LEU A 506 14.10 29.27 -5.34
CA LEU A 506 13.87 27.84 -5.40
C LEU A 506 13.00 27.44 -6.60
N TYR A 507 12.02 28.25 -6.96
CA TYR A 507 11.17 28.01 -8.12
C TYR A 507 11.96 28.11 -9.43
N GLU A 508 12.82 29.13 -9.54
CA GLU A 508 13.69 29.27 -10.70
C GLU A 508 14.56 28.03 -10.92
N ARG A 509 15.14 27.47 -9.84
CA ARG A 509 15.97 26.26 -9.88
C ARG A 509 15.14 25.00 -10.16
N ALA A 510 13.95 24.91 -9.59
CA ALA A 510 13.05 23.77 -9.83
C ALA A 510 12.56 23.71 -11.28
N LEU A 511 12.21 24.86 -11.87
CA LEU A 511 11.81 24.96 -13.27
C LEU A 511 12.97 24.64 -14.25
N LYS A 512 14.22 24.85 -13.82
CA LYS A 512 15.42 24.43 -14.58
C LYS A 512 15.74 22.95 -14.41
N GLY A 513 15.04 22.23 -13.52
CA GLY A 513 15.30 20.83 -13.21
C GLY A 513 16.44 20.58 -12.19
N ASP A 514 16.98 21.62 -11.57
CA ASP A 514 18.08 21.52 -10.59
C ASP A 514 17.62 20.97 -9.22
N ILE A 515 16.32 20.99 -8.95
CA ILE A 515 15.73 20.48 -7.70
C ILE A 515 14.67 19.42 -8.06
N PRO A 516 14.95 18.14 -7.83
CA PRO A 516 13.96 17.10 -7.99
C PRO A 516 12.88 17.20 -6.89
N ASP A 517 11.68 16.68 -7.15
CA ASP A 517 10.57 16.57 -6.20
C ASP A 517 10.18 17.88 -5.50
N PHE A 518 10.22 19.02 -6.23
CA PHE A 518 9.88 20.31 -5.67
C PHE A 518 8.35 20.48 -5.59
N THR A 519 7.84 20.71 -4.38
CA THR A 519 6.40 20.87 -4.11
C THR A 519 5.78 22.03 -4.89
N GLY A 520 4.75 21.74 -5.67
CA GLY A 520 4.04 22.67 -6.53
C GLY A 520 4.56 22.72 -7.98
N ILE A 521 5.71 22.09 -8.31
CA ILE A 521 6.25 21.98 -9.67
C ILE A 521 6.32 20.52 -10.09
N SER A 522 7.19 19.70 -9.47
CA SER A 522 7.40 18.29 -9.78
C SER A 522 6.85 17.35 -8.71
N ALA A 523 6.40 17.87 -7.57
CA ALA A 523 5.73 17.11 -6.51
C ALA A 523 4.43 17.82 -6.10
N PRO A 524 3.38 17.10 -5.70
CA PRO A 524 2.08 17.66 -5.37
C PRO A 524 2.11 18.42 -4.03
N TYR A 525 1.16 19.37 -3.88
CA TYR A 525 0.74 19.94 -2.62
C TYR A 525 -0.74 19.64 -2.40
N GLU A 526 -1.04 18.89 -1.36
CA GLU A 526 -2.41 18.55 -0.98
C GLU A 526 -2.95 19.61 -0.03
N ALA A 527 -3.73 20.56 -0.55
CA ALA A 527 -4.36 21.60 0.28
C ALA A 527 -5.21 20.95 1.39
N PRO A 528 -5.24 21.55 2.61
CA PRO A 528 -6.09 21.08 3.69
C PRO A 528 -7.56 20.94 3.27
N ALA A 529 -8.19 19.82 3.63
CA ALA A 529 -9.59 19.60 3.31
C ALA A 529 -10.54 20.40 4.22
N LYS A 530 -10.18 20.52 5.50
CA LYS A 530 -10.96 21.21 6.53
C LYS A 530 -10.01 21.90 7.54
N PRO A 531 -9.26 22.93 7.13
CA PRO A 531 -8.39 23.66 8.06
C PRO A 531 -9.24 24.43 9.07
N GLU A 532 -8.76 24.58 10.29
CA GLU A 532 -9.41 25.40 11.31
C GLU A 532 -9.36 26.89 10.97
N LEU A 533 -8.36 27.31 10.18
CA LEU A 533 -8.24 28.69 9.71
C LEU A 533 -7.59 28.72 8.31
N VAL A 534 -8.07 29.64 7.46
CA VAL A 534 -7.46 29.95 6.15
C VAL A 534 -7.04 31.41 6.14
N ILE A 535 -5.77 31.67 5.89
CA ILE A 535 -5.22 33.03 5.72
C ILE A 535 -4.82 33.19 4.26
N ASP A 536 -5.53 34.06 3.55
CA ASP A 536 -5.25 34.35 2.14
C ASP A 536 -4.27 35.53 2.01
N THR A 537 -3.01 35.20 1.71
CA THR A 537 -1.92 36.20 1.61
C THR A 537 -1.85 36.90 0.26
N GLU A 538 -2.75 36.61 -0.66
CA GLU A 538 -2.87 37.35 -1.92
C GLU A 538 -3.78 38.57 -1.76
N THR A 539 -4.77 38.46 -0.87
CA THR A 539 -5.80 39.47 -0.70
C THR A 539 -5.57 40.35 0.55
N LEU A 540 -4.84 39.85 1.54
CA LEU A 540 -4.62 40.51 2.82
C LEU A 540 -3.18 41.03 2.96
N SER A 541 -3.02 42.17 3.62
CA SER A 541 -1.68 42.64 4.05
C SER A 541 -1.14 41.76 5.18
N ILE A 542 0.17 41.80 5.40
CA ILE A 542 0.81 41.05 6.51
C ILE A 542 0.18 41.45 7.84
N GLU A 543 -0.05 42.73 8.10
CA GLU A 543 -0.66 43.22 9.32
C GLU A 543 -2.08 42.70 9.53
N ALA A 544 -2.88 42.68 8.46
CA ALA A 544 -4.25 42.11 8.51
C ALA A 544 -4.25 40.59 8.76
N CYS A 545 -3.34 39.87 8.13
CA CYS A 545 -3.16 38.43 8.38
C CYS A 545 -2.78 38.15 9.84
N VAL A 546 -1.83 38.92 10.39
CA VAL A 546 -1.38 38.78 11.79
C VAL A 546 -2.50 39.12 12.76
N GLU A 547 -3.29 40.14 12.50
CA GLU A 547 -4.42 40.52 13.34
C GLU A 547 -5.49 39.42 13.38
N GLU A 548 -5.78 38.81 12.23
CA GLU A 548 -6.72 37.67 12.15
C GLU A 548 -6.20 36.45 12.94
N LEU A 549 -4.91 36.14 12.84
CA LEU A 549 -4.25 35.09 13.59
C LEU A 549 -4.26 35.36 15.10
N VAL A 550 -3.96 36.58 15.53
CA VAL A 550 -4.02 36.97 16.96
C VAL A 550 -5.43 36.84 17.50
N ASN A 551 -6.43 37.34 16.77
CA ASN A 551 -7.84 37.18 17.16
C ASN A 551 -8.29 35.74 17.24
N TYR A 552 -7.73 34.87 16.37
CA TYR A 552 -7.98 33.44 16.41
C TYR A 552 -7.38 32.82 17.68
N VAL A 553 -6.15 33.16 18.03
CA VAL A 553 -5.47 32.69 19.26
C VAL A 553 -6.21 33.15 20.51
N ASP A 554 -6.58 34.41 20.58
CA ASP A 554 -7.32 34.99 21.74
C ASP A 554 -8.66 34.24 21.97
N ARG A 555 -9.33 33.79 20.90
CA ARG A 555 -10.63 33.07 21.01
C ARG A 555 -10.49 31.61 21.42
N ASN A 556 -9.42 30.95 21.01
CA ASN A 556 -9.32 29.49 21.13
C ASN A 556 -8.38 29.02 22.24
N PHE A 557 -7.46 29.86 22.73
CA PHE A 557 -6.44 29.44 23.70
C PHE A 557 -6.44 30.23 25.01
N ARG A 558 -7.17 31.34 25.09
CA ARG A 558 -7.24 32.15 26.33
C ARG A 558 -8.15 31.44 27.34
N VAL A 559 -7.69 31.35 28.60
CA VAL A 559 -8.45 30.78 29.72
C VAL A 559 -9.38 31.81 30.37
#